data_01f1169d636b3e372dd0683d083be629
#
_entry.id   01f1169d636b3e372dd0683d083be629
#
_cell.length_a   1.000
_cell.length_b   1.000
_cell.length_c   1.000
_cell.angle_alpha   90.00
_cell.angle_beta   90.00
_cell.angle_gamma   90.00
#
_symmetry.space_group_name_H-M   'P 1'
#
loop_
_entity.id
_entity.type
_entity.pdbx_description
1 polymer ?
#
loop_
_entity_poly.entity_id
_entity_poly.type
_entity_poly.pdbx_seq_one_letter_code
_entity_poly.pdbx_strand_id
1 'polypeptide(L)'
;MKNHIKNGVVTLSMCLVTVYSVVAQITYPIVDTGVTEFYSNNSVISEPHVGDDFYGQDATYTGNQPSYTDNGNGTITDNITGLMWEKDMGEKMTYEASFSKSEKSNLGGYSDWRVPTIKELYSLIQFTGQVKGAKSNTLFIDTTYFNQPLGNTNIGEREIDAQTWSSTKYVGVTMHGDETVFGVNFIDGRIKGYPTFKKRTHSENTMYFRMVRGNTDYGKNKFIDNGDGTVSDYATGLMWQKADDGTARDWEASLVYSEHLELAGHSDWRLPNAKELQSIVDYSRSPQTTNSPAINPIFSTTEIKDPEGKSGQYPFFWTSTTHLDGVNPNSGAVYIAFGEGQGKMRNQLMDVHGAGCQRSDPKSGNKNQYPKYFGPQGDVRYVYNYVRGVRTIKM
;
A
#
# COMPACT_ATOMS: atom_id res chain seq x y z
N MET A 1 30.02 -74.72 45.50
CA MET A 1 28.98 -73.74 45.14
C MET A 1 29.64 -72.55 44.53
N LYS A 2 29.53 -72.36 43.21
CA LYS A 2 30.09 -71.20 42.48
C LYS A 2 28.94 -70.29 42.06
N ASN A 3 28.86 -69.10 42.65
CA ASN A 3 27.88 -68.06 42.27
C ASN A 3 28.37 -67.33 41.01
N HIS A 4 27.58 -67.39 39.93
CA HIS A 4 27.76 -66.58 38.78
C HIS A 4 26.94 -65.28 38.91
N ILE A 5 27.61 -64.14 39.04
CA ILE A 5 27.01 -62.80 38.94
C ILE A 5 26.94 -62.43 37.44
N LYS A 6 25.71 -62.25 36.92
CA LYS A 6 25.50 -61.74 35.58
C LYS A 6 25.47 -60.19 35.63
N ASN A 7 26.46 -59.55 35.05
CA ASN A 7 26.46 -58.11 34.83
C ASN A 7 25.56 -57.79 33.61
N GLY A 8 24.43 -57.17 33.88
CA GLY A 8 23.59 -56.61 32.82
C GLY A 8 24.11 -55.21 32.42
N VAL A 9 24.54 -55.08 31.17
CA VAL A 9 24.87 -53.77 30.57
C VAL A 9 23.57 -53.14 30.09
N VAL A 10 23.15 -52.02 30.70
CA VAL A 10 22.03 -51.19 30.24
C VAL A 10 22.61 -50.17 29.27
N THR A 11 22.32 -50.35 27.98
CA THR A 11 22.69 -49.38 26.94
C THR A 11 21.61 -48.28 26.88
N LEU A 12 21.94 -47.10 27.36
CA LEU A 12 21.10 -45.92 27.28
C LEU A 12 21.19 -45.34 25.86
N SER A 13 20.18 -45.54 25.02
CA SER A 13 20.11 -44.96 23.68
C SER A 13 19.64 -43.49 23.78
N MET A 14 20.53 -42.55 23.60
CA MET A 14 20.24 -41.12 23.61
C MET A 14 19.72 -40.72 22.23
N CYS A 15 18.38 -40.57 22.08
CA CYS A 15 17.80 -40.00 20.87
C CYS A 15 18.13 -38.51 20.80
N LEU A 16 19.02 -38.16 19.88
CA LEU A 16 19.25 -36.76 19.51
C LEU A 16 18.04 -36.28 18.70
N VAL A 17 17.17 -35.47 19.32
CA VAL A 17 16.12 -34.73 18.59
C VAL A 17 16.77 -33.49 18.02
N THR A 18 17.11 -33.54 16.74
CA THR A 18 17.50 -32.34 15.97
C THR A 18 16.27 -31.50 15.72
N VAL A 19 16.11 -30.41 16.48
CA VAL A 19 15.11 -29.39 16.21
C VAL A 19 15.62 -28.56 15.03
N TYR A 20 15.09 -28.82 13.84
CA TYR A 20 15.29 -27.92 12.69
C TYR A 20 14.45 -26.68 12.94
N SER A 21 15.08 -25.55 13.23
CA SER A 21 14.44 -24.25 13.16
C SER A 21 14.14 -23.96 11.69
N VAL A 22 12.91 -24.17 11.25
CA VAL A 22 12.45 -23.69 9.97
C VAL A 22 12.30 -22.18 10.12
N VAL A 23 13.31 -21.45 9.66
CA VAL A 23 13.17 -20.00 9.46
C VAL A 23 12.06 -19.81 8.44
N ALA A 24 10.95 -19.23 8.84
CA ALA A 24 9.83 -18.98 7.95
C ALA A 24 10.32 -18.01 6.85
N GLN A 25 10.31 -18.48 5.61
CA GLN A 25 10.71 -17.64 4.47
C GLN A 25 9.65 -16.55 4.28
N ILE A 26 10.08 -15.29 4.25
CA ILE A 26 9.25 -14.15 3.87
C ILE A 26 8.85 -14.34 2.40
N THR A 27 7.54 -14.44 2.15
CA THR A 27 6.98 -14.61 0.79
C THR A 27 6.47 -13.31 0.19
N TYR A 28 6.28 -12.29 1.03
CA TYR A 28 5.82 -10.96 0.65
C TYR A 28 6.76 -9.88 1.24
N PRO A 29 8.02 -9.80 0.80
CA PRO A 29 8.92 -8.75 1.26
C PRO A 29 8.40 -7.38 0.80
N ILE A 30 8.22 -6.45 1.74
CA ILE A 30 7.82 -5.08 1.41
C ILE A 30 9.04 -4.34 0.86
N VAL A 31 8.92 -3.80 -0.34
CA VAL A 31 9.94 -2.91 -0.94
C VAL A 31 9.83 -1.55 -0.28
N ASP A 32 10.96 -0.96 0.06
CA ASP A 32 11.03 0.40 0.62
C ASP A 32 10.42 1.45 -0.31
N THR A 33 9.96 2.57 0.24
CA THR A 33 9.39 3.70 -0.50
C THR A 33 10.42 4.49 -1.30
N GLY A 34 11.71 4.32 -0.97
CA GLY A 34 12.84 5.05 -1.53
C GLY A 34 13.03 6.46 -0.97
N VAL A 35 12.21 6.88 0.02
CA VAL A 35 12.32 8.21 0.64
C VAL A 35 13.56 8.28 1.51
N THR A 36 14.40 9.29 1.28
CA THR A 36 15.62 9.55 2.05
C THR A 36 15.64 10.95 2.66
N GLU A 37 14.70 11.80 2.29
CA GLU A 37 14.59 13.18 2.78
C GLU A 37 13.61 13.26 3.94
N PHE A 38 13.87 14.21 4.84
CA PHE A 38 13.01 14.48 6.00
C PHE A 38 12.23 15.77 5.80
N TYR A 39 11.00 15.78 6.32
CA TYR A 39 10.03 16.85 6.07
C TYR A 39 9.31 17.27 7.35
N SER A 40 9.21 18.58 7.57
CA SER A 40 8.23 19.15 8.51
C SER A 40 6.83 19.20 7.86
N ASN A 41 5.94 19.97 8.44
CA ASN A 41 4.62 20.21 7.87
C ASN A 41 4.62 21.05 6.57
N ASN A 42 5.74 21.65 6.19
CA ASN A 42 5.81 22.55 5.03
C ASN A 42 7.21 22.73 4.40
N SER A 43 8.23 22.06 4.90
CA SER A 43 9.62 22.23 4.42
C SER A 43 10.42 20.94 4.53
N VAL A 44 11.50 20.85 3.75
CA VAL A 44 12.58 19.89 3.99
C VAL A 44 13.31 20.30 5.27
N ILE A 45 13.69 19.33 6.10
CA ILE A 45 14.42 19.52 7.35
C ILE A 45 15.65 18.60 7.39
N SER A 46 16.56 18.84 8.31
CA SER A 46 17.62 17.90 8.64
C SER A 46 17.02 16.65 9.28
N GLU A 47 17.75 15.55 9.27
CA GLU A 47 17.37 14.32 9.96
C GLU A 47 17.06 14.58 11.44
N PRO A 48 15.83 14.32 11.92
CA PRO A 48 15.48 14.48 13.33
C PRO A 48 16.11 13.35 14.17
N HIS A 49 16.51 13.67 15.39
CA HIS A 49 16.96 12.69 16.37
C HIS A 49 15.77 12.18 17.21
N VAL A 50 16.00 11.10 17.93
CA VAL A 50 14.99 10.56 18.86
C VAL A 50 14.54 11.64 19.84
N GLY A 51 13.25 11.91 19.89
CA GLY A 51 12.63 12.94 20.73
C GLY A 51 12.49 14.32 20.08
N ASP A 52 13.02 14.52 18.88
CA ASP A 52 12.78 15.73 18.10
C ASP A 52 11.39 15.68 17.41
N ASP A 53 10.86 16.84 17.07
CA ASP A 53 9.66 16.95 16.24
C ASP A 53 9.91 16.26 14.89
N PHE A 54 8.88 15.59 14.38
CA PHE A 54 8.93 14.83 13.12
C PHE A 54 9.88 13.60 13.09
N TYR A 55 10.42 13.15 14.22
CA TYR A 55 11.11 11.88 14.30
C TYR A 55 10.11 10.73 14.00
N GLY A 56 10.60 9.60 13.45
CA GLY A 56 9.77 8.44 13.13
C GLY A 56 9.06 8.50 11.79
N GLN A 57 9.38 9.50 10.94
CA GLN A 57 8.88 9.53 9.56
C GLN A 57 9.59 8.49 8.67
N ASP A 58 9.11 8.30 7.45
CA ASP A 58 9.50 7.22 6.53
C ASP A 58 11.03 7.05 6.41
N ALA A 59 11.77 8.13 6.15
CA ALA A 59 13.22 8.12 6.00
C ALA A 59 14.00 7.76 7.30
N THR A 60 13.34 7.71 8.46
CA THR A 60 13.98 7.28 9.73
C THR A 60 14.28 5.77 9.70
N TYR A 61 13.49 4.98 8.97
CA TYR A 61 13.56 3.52 8.98
C TYR A 61 13.87 2.98 7.58
N THR A 62 15.03 2.36 7.44
CA THR A 62 15.44 1.76 6.16
C THR A 62 14.85 0.35 6.02
N GLY A 63 14.06 0.15 4.97
CA GLY A 63 13.51 -1.15 4.56
C GLY A 63 14.32 -1.83 3.46
N ASN A 64 13.69 -2.75 2.72
CA ASN A 64 14.28 -3.40 1.56
C ASN A 64 14.36 -2.40 0.40
N GLN A 65 15.52 -1.82 0.15
CA GLN A 65 15.71 -0.81 -0.90
C GLN A 65 15.36 -1.37 -2.28
N PRO A 66 14.67 -0.61 -3.15
CA PRO A 66 14.36 -1.03 -4.52
C PRO A 66 15.61 -1.52 -5.26
N SER A 67 15.53 -2.68 -5.88
CA SER A 67 16.65 -3.28 -6.58
C SER A 67 16.17 -4.01 -7.83
N TYR A 68 16.63 -3.59 -8.99
CA TYR A 68 16.18 -4.10 -10.28
C TYR A 68 17.34 -4.57 -11.16
N THR A 69 17.04 -5.51 -12.04
CA THR A 69 17.97 -5.98 -13.10
C THR A 69 17.26 -5.87 -14.44
N ASP A 70 17.81 -5.11 -15.37
CA ASP A 70 17.38 -5.11 -16.77
C ASP A 70 17.96 -6.37 -17.46
N ASN A 71 17.08 -7.26 -17.90
CA ASN A 71 17.46 -8.52 -18.52
C ASN A 71 17.85 -8.37 -20.01
N GLY A 72 17.75 -7.18 -20.59
CA GLY A 72 18.11 -6.89 -21.98
C GLY A 72 17.15 -7.47 -23.04
N ASN A 73 16.05 -8.08 -22.62
CA ASN A 73 15.06 -8.76 -23.48
C ASN A 73 13.64 -8.17 -23.34
N GLY A 74 13.53 -6.93 -22.87
CA GLY A 74 12.26 -6.25 -22.62
C GLY A 74 11.65 -6.55 -21.25
N THR A 75 12.38 -7.24 -20.38
CA THR A 75 11.92 -7.57 -19.02
C THR A 75 12.84 -7.01 -17.94
N ILE A 76 12.28 -6.71 -16.78
CA ILE A 76 12.98 -6.24 -15.58
C ILE A 76 12.72 -7.23 -14.45
N THR A 77 13.76 -7.73 -13.81
CA THR A 77 13.65 -8.53 -12.59
C THR A 77 13.67 -7.59 -11.37
N ASP A 78 12.67 -7.70 -10.49
CA ASP A 78 12.68 -7.11 -9.16
C ASP A 78 13.37 -8.08 -8.19
N ASN A 79 14.57 -7.71 -7.75
CA ASN A 79 15.43 -8.57 -6.93
C ASN A 79 14.92 -8.71 -5.48
N ILE A 80 13.99 -7.86 -5.05
CA ILE A 80 13.41 -7.89 -3.70
C ILE A 80 12.19 -8.80 -3.67
N THR A 81 11.28 -8.62 -4.62
CA THR A 81 9.97 -9.31 -4.62
C THR A 81 10.01 -10.67 -5.31
N GLY A 82 11.03 -10.91 -6.15
CA GLY A 82 11.07 -12.07 -7.03
C GLY A 82 10.08 -12.01 -8.19
N LEU A 83 9.50 -10.82 -8.42
CA LEU A 83 8.64 -10.55 -9.58
C LEU A 83 9.47 -10.15 -10.79
N MET A 84 8.98 -10.46 -11.96
CA MET A 84 9.53 -9.99 -13.22
C MET A 84 8.47 -9.19 -13.96
N TRP A 85 8.88 -8.06 -14.54
CA TRP A 85 8.00 -7.06 -15.11
C TRP A 85 8.29 -6.81 -16.59
N GLU A 86 7.25 -6.49 -17.36
CA GLU A 86 7.39 -5.87 -18.67
C GLU A 86 8.04 -4.48 -18.51
N LYS A 87 9.07 -4.19 -19.32
CA LYS A 87 9.77 -2.89 -19.29
C LYS A 87 8.91 -1.77 -19.89
N ASP A 88 8.27 -2.06 -21.04
CA ASP A 88 7.47 -1.11 -21.83
C ASP A 88 6.00 -1.47 -21.81
N MET A 89 5.14 -0.51 -21.46
CA MET A 89 3.69 -0.74 -21.37
C MET A 89 2.97 -0.76 -22.73
N GLY A 90 3.55 -0.12 -23.75
CA GLY A 90 2.89 0.10 -25.04
C GLY A 90 1.75 1.11 -24.95
N GLU A 91 0.67 0.86 -25.67
CA GLU A 91 -0.49 1.74 -25.75
C GLU A 91 -1.55 1.42 -24.68
N LYS A 92 -2.41 2.41 -24.41
CA LYS A 92 -3.59 2.22 -23.56
C LYS A 92 -4.54 1.20 -24.16
N MET A 93 -5.14 0.37 -23.34
CA MET A 93 -6.11 -0.64 -23.75
C MET A 93 -7.23 -0.82 -22.73
N THR A 94 -8.30 -1.48 -23.14
CA THR A 94 -9.40 -1.84 -22.26
C THR A 94 -8.95 -2.85 -21.19
N TYR A 95 -9.70 -2.92 -20.11
CA TYR A 95 -9.41 -3.88 -19.04
C TYR A 95 -9.36 -5.33 -19.56
N GLU A 96 -10.34 -5.74 -20.35
CA GLU A 96 -10.40 -7.10 -20.93
C GLU A 96 -9.25 -7.38 -21.93
N ALA A 97 -8.86 -6.38 -22.71
CA ALA A 97 -7.75 -6.51 -23.65
C ALA A 97 -6.40 -6.73 -22.92
N SER A 98 -6.24 -6.22 -21.69
CA SER A 98 -5.02 -6.43 -20.89
C SER A 98 -4.80 -7.90 -20.53
N PHE A 99 -5.86 -8.63 -20.19
CA PHE A 99 -5.78 -10.07 -19.94
C PHE A 99 -5.44 -10.85 -21.22
N SER A 100 -6.13 -10.55 -22.31
CA SER A 100 -5.87 -11.20 -23.60
C SER A 100 -4.45 -10.99 -24.12
N LYS A 101 -3.85 -9.79 -23.85
CA LYS A 101 -2.45 -9.51 -24.18
C LYS A 101 -1.51 -10.33 -23.30
N SER A 102 -1.79 -10.40 -21.99
CA SER A 102 -0.96 -11.15 -21.03
C SER A 102 -0.92 -12.64 -21.36
N GLU A 103 -2.08 -13.25 -21.61
CA GLU A 103 -2.22 -14.67 -21.92
C GLU A 103 -1.53 -15.09 -23.22
N LYS A 104 -1.41 -14.18 -24.18
CA LYS A 104 -0.77 -14.43 -25.48
C LYS A 104 0.70 -14.04 -25.52
N SER A 105 1.20 -13.44 -24.43
CA SER A 105 2.57 -12.92 -24.41
C SER A 105 3.59 -14.03 -24.25
N ASN A 106 4.69 -13.92 -25.01
CA ASN A 106 5.89 -14.71 -24.85
C ASN A 106 7.12 -13.83 -24.60
N LEU A 107 6.92 -12.64 -24.03
CA LEU A 107 7.97 -11.66 -23.78
C LEU A 107 9.12 -12.30 -22.98
N GLY A 108 10.34 -12.02 -23.40
CA GLY A 108 11.55 -12.59 -22.78
C GLY A 108 11.65 -14.12 -22.85
N GLY A 109 10.80 -14.81 -23.64
CA GLY A 109 10.74 -16.27 -23.73
C GLY A 109 9.86 -16.94 -22.67
N TYR A 110 9.05 -16.18 -21.94
CA TYR A 110 8.15 -16.68 -20.90
C TYR A 110 6.67 -16.59 -21.33
N SER A 111 5.86 -17.56 -20.92
CA SER A 111 4.43 -17.66 -21.27
C SER A 111 3.48 -17.58 -20.08
N ASP A 112 3.97 -17.27 -18.89
CA ASP A 112 3.21 -17.17 -17.63
C ASP A 112 2.96 -15.71 -17.21
N TRP A 113 2.88 -14.80 -18.18
CA TRP A 113 2.55 -13.40 -17.96
C TRP A 113 1.10 -13.20 -17.54
N ARG A 114 0.87 -12.24 -16.67
CA ARG A 114 -0.46 -11.89 -16.15
C ARG A 114 -0.60 -10.39 -15.88
N VAL A 115 -1.83 -9.94 -15.71
CA VAL A 115 -2.13 -8.60 -15.18
C VAL A 115 -1.83 -8.61 -13.68
N PRO A 116 -1.02 -7.66 -13.15
CA PRO A 116 -0.64 -7.62 -11.74
C PRO A 116 -1.84 -7.37 -10.83
N THR A 117 -1.81 -7.91 -9.62
CA THR A 117 -2.68 -7.43 -8.54
C THR A 117 -2.29 -6.00 -8.15
N ILE A 118 -3.17 -5.30 -7.44
CA ILE A 118 -2.86 -3.94 -6.98
C ILE A 118 -1.66 -3.91 -6.01
N LYS A 119 -1.48 -4.94 -5.17
CA LYS A 119 -0.35 -5.04 -4.25
C LYS A 119 0.96 -5.25 -4.99
N GLU A 120 0.96 -6.09 -6.02
CA GLU A 120 2.13 -6.26 -6.88
C GLU A 120 2.47 -4.97 -7.62
N LEU A 121 1.48 -4.34 -8.25
CA LEU A 121 1.71 -3.10 -9.00
C LEU A 121 2.21 -1.97 -8.09
N TYR A 122 1.69 -1.89 -6.86
CA TYR A 122 2.10 -0.89 -5.88
C TYR A 122 3.53 -1.10 -5.35
N SER A 123 4.10 -2.31 -5.47
CA SER A 123 5.50 -2.54 -5.10
C SER A 123 6.49 -1.68 -5.89
N LEU A 124 6.12 -1.29 -7.11
CA LEU A 124 6.94 -0.47 -7.99
C LEU A 124 6.92 1.03 -7.65
N ILE A 125 5.94 1.49 -6.84
CA ILE A 125 5.84 2.91 -6.53
C ILE A 125 7.02 3.37 -5.67
N GLN A 126 7.53 4.57 -5.95
CA GLN A 126 8.57 5.23 -5.16
C GLN A 126 8.11 6.62 -4.78
N PHE A 127 8.16 6.97 -3.50
CA PHE A 127 7.71 8.27 -3.02
C PHE A 127 8.77 9.37 -3.10
N THR A 128 9.81 9.14 -3.90
CA THR A 128 10.74 10.17 -4.40
C THR A 128 10.15 11.01 -5.55
N GLY A 129 8.99 10.59 -6.07
CA GLY A 129 8.23 11.33 -7.07
C GLY A 129 7.66 12.64 -6.52
N GLN A 130 7.32 13.58 -7.43
CA GLN A 130 6.70 14.86 -7.08
C GLN A 130 5.73 15.33 -8.16
N VAL A 131 4.53 15.70 -7.77
CA VAL A 131 3.54 16.37 -8.64
C VAL A 131 3.78 17.87 -8.61
N LYS A 132 4.27 18.43 -9.70
CA LYS A 132 4.57 19.88 -9.82
C LYS A 132 3.48 20.68 -10.53
N GLY A 133 2.43 20.01 -11.02
CA GLY A 133 1.33 20.63 -11.77
C GLY A 133 0.95 19.83 -13.01
N ALA A 134 0.53 20.53 -14.07
CA ALA A 134 0.10 19.88 -15.31
C ALA A 134 1.25 19.24 -16.10
N LYS A 135 2.49 19.72 -15.90
CA LYS A 135 3.70 19.28 -16.59
C LYS A 135 4.90 19.26 -15.65
N SER A 136 5.97 18.59 -16.10
CA SER A 136 7.26 18.54 -15.39
C SER A 136 7.21 17.80 -14.07
N ASN A 137 6.35 16.79 -13.95
CA ASN A 137 6.27 15.92 -12.78
C ASN A 137 7.51 15.02 -12.68
N THR A 138 7.94 14.72 -11.45
CA THR A 138 8.89 13.64 -11.20
C THR A 138 8.08 12.37 -10.91
N LEU A 139 8.36 11.30 -11.64
CA LEU A 139 7.54 10.10 -11.60
C LEU A 139 7.76 9.32 -10.30
N PHE A 140 6.71 8.63 -9.85
CA PHE A 140 6.74 7.77 -8.67
C PHE A 140 7.14 6.34 -9.02
N ILE A 141 8.09 6.18 -9.93
CA ILE A 141 8.66 4.90 -10.36
C ILE A 141 10.09 5.13 -10.84
N ASP A 142 10.96 4.13 -10.72
CA ASP A 142 12.33 4.21 -11.22
C ASP A 142 12.37 4.18 -12.76
N THR A 143 12.53 5.34 -13.36
CA THR A 143 12.59 5.49 -14.82
C THR A 143 13.91 5.04 -15.43
N THR A 144 14.90 4.65 -14.64
CA THR A 144 16.12 4.00 -15.14
C THR A 144 15.81 2.62 -15.68
N TYR A 145 14.85 1.94 -15.05
CA TYR A 145 14.46 0.58 -15.43
C TYR A 145 13.14 0.50 -16.17
N PHE A 146 12.19 1.36 -15.85
CA PHE A 146 10.81 1.28 -16.35
C PHE A 146 10.46 2.44 -17.27
N ASN A 147 10.07 2.13 -18.50
CA ASN A 147 9.51 3.12 -19.40
C ASN A 147 8.05 3.39 -18.97
N GLN A 148 7.82 4.59 -18.40
CA GLN A 148 6.51 5.03 -17.94
C GLN A 148 5.98 6.10 -18.88
N PRO A 149 4.97 5.79 -19.71
CA PRO A 149 4.34 6.78 -20.57
C PRO A 149 3.54 7.81 -19.76
N LEU A 150 3.40 9.00 -20.32
CA LEU A 150 2.54 10.07 -19.84
C LEU A 150 1.21 10.08 -20.61
N GLY A 151 0.23 10.84 -20.11
CA GLY A 151 -0.98 11.16 -20.87
C GLY A 151 -0.64 11.95 -22.14
N ASN A 152 -1.38 11.66 -23.20
CA ASN A 152 -1.15 12.28 -24.52
C ASN A 152 -1.76 13.69 -24.60
N THR A 153 -0.94 14.70 -24.36
CA THR A 153 -1.38 16.11 -24.40
C THR A 153 -1.83 16.59 -25.79
N ASN A 154 -1.43 15.89 -26.86
CA ASN A 154 -1.86 16.24 -28.22
C ASN A 154 -3.34 15.94 -28.49
N ILE A 155 -3.94 15.04 -27.71
CA ILE A 155 -5.37 14.73 -27.77
C ILE A 155 -6.15 15.31 -26.59
N GLY A 156 -5.54 16.22 -25.82
CA GLY A 156 -6.17 16.92 -24.70
C GLY A 156 -6.12 16.18 -23.35
N GLU A 157 -5.33 15.12 -23.23
CA GLU A 157 -5.05 14.51 -21.92
C GLU A 157 -4.06 15.36 -21.12
N ARG A 158 -4.11 15.24 -19.79
CA ARG A 158 -3.06 15.76 -18.90
C ARG A 158 -1.94 14.74 -18.80
N GLU A 159 -0.72 15.14 -18.45
CA GLU A 159 0.38 14.19 -18.19
C GLU A 159 -0.02 13.11 -17.18
N ILE A 160 -0.80 13.48 -16.15
CA ILE A 160 -1.26 12.54 -15.13
C ILE A 160 -2.36 11.55 -15.60
N ASP A 161 -2.87 11.69 -16.81
CA ASP A 161 -3.88 10.77 -17.38
C ASP A 161 -3.21 9.51 -17.97
N ALA A 162 -2.30 8.92 -17.18
CA ALA A 162 -1.51 7.73 -17.50
C ALA A 162 -1.64 6.65 -16.43
N GLN A 163 -2.85 6.38 -16.01
CA GLN A 163 -3.18 5.38 -15.01
C GLN A 163 -2.89 3.97 -15.52
N THR A 164 -2.60 3.05 -14.59
CA THR A 164 -2.22 1.68 -14.91
C THR A 164 -3.21 0.69 -14.31
N TRP A 165 -3.76 -0.23 -15.13
CA TRP A 165 -4.63 -1.31 -14.68
C TRP A 165 -3.93 -2.26 -13.72
N SER A 166 -4.64 -2.72 -12.68
CA SER A 166 -4.36 -3.98 -11.99
C SER A 166 -5.48 -4.98 -12.25
N SER A 167 -5.32 -6.23 -11.83
CA SER A 167 -6.39 -7.24 -11.87
C SER A 167 -7.39 -7.12 -10.72
N THR A 168 -7.14 -6.25 -9.73
CA THR A 168 -7.92 -6.14 -8.50
C THR A 168 -9.18 -5.31 -8.72
N LYS A 169 -10.34 -5.98 -8.78
CA LYS A 169 -11.64 -5.31 -8.84
C LYS A 169 -12.03 -4.78 -7.47
N TYR A 170 -12.70 -3.64 -7.44
CA TYR A 170 -13.40 -3.19 -6.25
C TYR A 170 -14.66 -4.03 -6.05
N VAL A 171 -14.91 -4.46 -4.83
CA VAL A 171 -16.10 -5.30 -4.52
C VAL A 171 -17.38 -4.50 -4.40
N GLY A 172 -17.31 -3.17 -4.24
CA GLY A 172 -18.42 -2.24 -4.31
C GLY A 172 -18.52 -1.57 -5.68
N VAL A 173 -19.21 -0.44 -5.71
CA VAL A 173 -19.31 0.43 -6.88
C VAL A 173 -18.84 1.84 -6.52
N THR A 174 -18.31 2.57 -7.48
CA THR A 174 -17.92 3.97 -7.30
C THR A 174 -18.84 4.92 -8.07
N MET A 175 -18.80 6.20 -7.70
CA MET A 175 -19.54 7.28 -8.38
C MET A 175 -21.04 6.94 -8.53
N HIS A 176 -21.53 6.82 -9.75
CA HIS A 176 -22.93 6.55 -10.06
C HIS A 176 -23.24 5.07 -10.30
N GLY A 177 -22.59 4.18 -9.53
CA GLY A 177 -22.74 2.73 -9.65
C GLY A 177 -21.82 2.11 -10.71
N ASP A 178 -20.65 2.71 -10.94
CA ASP A 178 -19.67 2.18 -11.88
C ASP A 178 -18.92 0.98 -11.28
N GLU A 179 -18.85 -0.12 -12.05
CA GLU A 179 -17.91 -1.20 -11.77
C GLU A 179 -16.49 -0.70 -11.93
N THR A 180 -15.65 -0.96 -10.94
CA THR A 180 -14.37 -0.28 -10.78
C THR A 180 -13.25 -1.27 -10.55
N VAL A 181 -12.09 -0.97 -11.10
CA VAL A 181 -10.83 -1.69 -10.90
C VAL A 181 -9.83 -0.74 -10.25
N PHE A 182 -9.10 -1.23 -9.25
CA PHE A 182 -8.02 -0.44 -8.69
C PHE A 182 -6.85 -0.34 -9.67
N GLY A 183 -6.25 0.82 -9.73
CA GLY A 183 -5.05 1.09 -10.51
C GLY A 183 -4.08 1.99 -9.78
N VAL A 184 -2.82 1.93 -10.18
CA VAL A 184 -1.78 2.85 -9.73
C VAL A 184 -1.56 3.93 -10.79
N ASN A 185 -1.40 5.15 -10.33
CA ASN A 185 -0.94 6.23 -11.18
C ASN A 185 0.49 6.60 -10.76
N PHE A 186 1.47 6.21 -11.54
CA PHE A 186 2.88 6.49 -11.29
C PHE A 186 3.29 7.94 -11.58
N ILE A 187 2.36 8.80 -12.06
CA ILE A 187 2.62 10.21 -12.28
C ILE A 187 2.21 11.03 -11.06
N ASP A 188 1.11 10.64 -10.38
CA ASP A 188 0.62 11.35 -9.19
C ASP A 188 0.75 10.54 -7.88
N GLY A 189 1.36 9.36 -7.92
CA GLY A 189 1.69 8.55 -6.74
C GLY A 189 0.48 8.03 -5.97
N ARG A 190 -0.62 7.62 -6.65
CA ARG A 190 -1.90 7.25 -6.01
C ARG A 190 -2.46 5.91 -6.45
N ILE A 191 -3.22 5.29 -5.52
CA ILE A 191 -4.16 4.20 -5.83
C ILE A 191 -5.57 4.76 -5.84
N LYS A 192 -6.32 4.50 -6.91
CA LYS A 192 -7.74 4.83 -7.04
C LYS A 192 -8.49 3.73 -7.76
N GLY A 193 -9.81 3.69 -7.56
CA GLY A 193 -10.71 2.92 -8.41
C GLY A 193 -10.98 3.67 -9.73
N TYR A 194 -10.91 2.94 -10.83
CA TYR A 194 -11.18 3.45 -12.17
C TYR A 194 -12.27 2.60 -12.83
N PRO A 195 -13.34 3.21 -13.39
CA PRO A 195 -14.37 2.46 -14.07
C PRO A 195 -13.81 1.74 -15.30
N THR A 196 -14.24 0.51 -15.55
CA THR A 196 -13.93 -0.23 -16.78
C THR A 196 -14.74 0.27 -17.96
N PHE A 197 -15.95 0.76 -17.67
CA PHE A 197 -16.86 1.36 -18.66
C PHE A 197 -17.32 2.74 -18.19
N LYS A 198 -17.15 3.74 -19.05
CA LYS A 198 -17.56 5.14 -18.78
C LYS A 198 -19.04 5.30 -19.14
N LYS A 199 -19.95 5.15 -18.17
CA LYS A 199 -21.40 5.28 -18.39
C LYS A 199 -21.80 6.60 -19.02
N ARG A 200 -21.13 7.71 -18.69
CA ARG A 200 -21.45 9.04 -19.24
C ARG A 200 -21.20 9.15 -20.74
N THR A 201 -20.17 8.51 -21.27
CA THR A 201 -19.77 8.55 -22.68
C THR A 201 -20.17 7.28 -23.44
N HIS A 202 -20.78 6.31 -22.76
CA HIS A 202 -21.10 4.98 -23.31
C HIS A 202 -19.91 4.31 -24.01
N SER A 203 -18.72 4.40 -23.40
CA SER A 203 -17.50 3.84 -23.96
C SER A 203 -16.69 3.07 -22.92
N GLU A 204 -15.97 2.07 -23.37
CA GLU A 204 -14.96 1.40 -22.54
C GLU A 204 -13.88 2.41 -22.13
N ASN A 205 -13.37 2.21 -20.90
CA ASN A 205 -12.22 2.97 -20.44
C ASN A 205 -10.94 2.27 -20.89
N THR A 206 -9.95 3.06 -21.30
CA THR A 206 -8.62 2.55 -21.66
C THR A 206 -7.56 3.15 -20.75
N MET A 207 -6.67 2.32 -20.25
CA MET A 207 -5.53 2.70 -19.42
C MET A 207 -4.29 1.92 -19.86
N TYR A 208 -3.13 2.34 -19.42
CA TYR A 208 -1.93 1.54 -19.54
C TYR A 208 -2.01 0.30 -18.66
N PHE A 209 -1.18 -0.70 -18.92
CA PHE A 209 -0.93 -1.78 -17.99
C PHE A 209 0.47 -2.35 -18.21
N ARG A 210 1.02 -2.95 -17.19
CA ARG A 210 2.34 -3.58 -17.19
C ARG A 210 2.18 -5.04 -16.79
N MET A 211 2.65 -5.95 -17.62
CA MET A 211 2.61 -7.38 -17.29
C MET A 211 3.58 -7.74 -16.17
N VAL A 212 3.20 -8.72 -15.38
CA VAL A 212 4.01 -9.31 -14.32
C VAL A 212 4.03 -10.83 -14.43
N ARG A 213 5.11 -11.46 -13.94
CA ARG A 213 5.21 -12.91 -13.72
C ARG A 213 6.05 -13.22 -12.49
N GLY A 214 6.16 -14.51 -12.12
CA GLY A 214 6.93 -14.97 -10.95
C GLY A 214 6.09 -14.95 -9.69
N ASN A 215 6.71 -14.90 -8.53
CA ASN A 215 6.19 -15.01 -7.17
C ASN A 215 4.67 -14.76 -7.00
N THR A 216 3.86 -15.80 -7.15
CA THR A 216 2.39 -15.73 -7.05
C THR A 216 1.88 -15.60 -5.60
N ASP A 217 2.78 -15.67 -4.61
CA ASP A 217 2.45 -15.48 -3.19
C ASP A 217 2.68 -14.04 -2.72
N TYR A 218 3.27 -13.18 -3.58
CA TYR A 218 3.39 -11.77 -3.29
C TYR A 218 2.00 -11.12 -3.10
N GLY A 219 1.85 -10.35 -2.03
CA GLY A 219 0.57 -9.72 -1.67
C GLY A 219 -0.37 -10.60 -0.84
N LYS A 220 -0.02 -11.86 -0.55
CA LYS A 220 -0.79 -12.76 0.32
C LYS A 220 -0.25 -12.70 1.73
N ASN A 221 -1.05 -12.16 2.65
CA ASN A 221 -0.69 -12.07 4.07
C ASN A 221 -0.85 -13.41 4.78
N LYS A 222 -0.07 -13.60 5.87
CA LYS A 222 -0.16 -14.77 6.77
C LYS A 222 -0.30 -14.27 8.21
N PHE A 223 -1.51 -13.81 8.54
CA PHE A 223 -1.82 -13.23 9.85
C PHE A 223 -2.01 -14.27 10.94
N ILE A 224 -1.46 -14.00 12.11
CA ILE A 224 -1.71 -14.72 13.36
C ILE A 224 -2.01 -13.71 14.45
N ASP A 225 -3.13 -13.90 15.15
CA ASP A 225 -3.47 -13.17 16.38
C ASP A 225 -2.63 -13.70 17.53
N ASN A 226 -1.79 -12.84 18.11
CA ASN A 226 -0.91 -13.24 19.20
C ASN A 226 -1.63 -13.30 20.58
N GLY A 227 -2.88 -12.81 20.65
CA GLY A 227 -3.69 -12.81 21.87
C GLY A 227 -3.32 -11.73 22.88
N ASP A 228 -2.36 -10.87 22.56
CA ASP A 228 -1.79 -9.81 23.42
C ASP A 228 -2.05 -8.39 22.90
N GLY A 229 -2.98 -8.24 21.96
CA GLY A 229 -3.28 -6.97 21.29
C GLY A 229 -2.48 -6.72 20.02
N THR A 230 -1.72 -7.73 19.57
CA THR A 230 -0.93 -7.66 18.32
C THR A 230 -1.31 -8.75 17.33
N VAL A 231 -1.01 -8.51 16.05
CA VAL A 231 -1.14 -9.46 14.95
C VAL A 231 0.19 -9.57 14.23
N SER A 232 0.74 -10.77 14.14
CA SER A 232 1.93 -11.06 13.34
C SER A 232 1.55 -11.41 11.90
N ASP A 233 2.22 -10.82 10.91
CA ASP A 233 2.16 -11.24 9.51
C ASP A 233 3.47 -11.91 9.10
N TYR A 234 3.48 -13.22 9.10
CA TYR A 234 4.68 -13.99 8.75
C TYR A 234 5.02 -13.98 7.27
N ALA A 235 4.13 -13.49 6.39
CA ALA A 235 4.45 -13.31 4.98
C ALA A 235 5.33 -12.09 4.76
N THR A 236 5.14 -11.02 5.56
CA THR A 236 5.88 -9.75 5.44
C THR A 236 6.99 -9.60 6.49
N GLY A 237 6.95 -10.36 7.57
CA GLY A 237 7.83 -10.18 8.73
C GLY A 237 7.46 -8.96 9.59
N LEU A 238 6.23 -8.47 9.49
CA LEU A 238 5.73 -7.33 10.25
C LEU A 238 4.77 -7.77 11.36
N MET A 239 4.80 -7.04 12.47
CA MET A 239 3.83 -7.15 13.56
C MET A 239 3.05 -5.85 13.66
N TRP A 240 1.76 -5.96 13.87
CA TRP A 240 0.81 -4.87 13.83
C TRP A 240 0.07 -4.70 15.14
N GLN A 241 -0.22 -3.47 15.52
CA GLN A 241 -1.23 -3.15 16.51
C GLN A 241 -2.60 -3.68 16.02
N LYS A 242 -3.25 -4.56 16.80
CA LYS A 242 -4.49 -5.24 16.40
C LYS A 242 -5.68 -4.27 16.30
N ALA A 243 -5.85 -3.41 17.30
CA ALA A 243 -6.88 -2.38 17.35
C ALA A 243 -6.24 -0.99 17.24
N ASP A 244 -6.87 -0.07 16.48
CA ASP A 244 -6.57 1.35 16.65
C ASP A 244 -7.10 1.84 18.01
N ASP A 245 -6.69 3.03 18.46
CA ASP A 245 -7.08 3.59 19.76
C ASP A 245 -8.32 4.50 19.69
N GLY A 246 -9.00 4.53 18.56
CA GLY A 246 -10.22 5.34 18.35
C GLY A 246 -9.98 6.84 18.25
N THR A 247 -8.73 7.29 18.10
CA THR A 247 -8.37 8.70 18.14
C THR A 247 -7.77 9.18 16.82
N ALA A 248 -8.39 10.20 16.22
CA ALA A 248 -7.87 10.86 15.04
C ALA A 248 -6.87 11.96 15.43
N ARG A 249 -5.73 12.03 14.70
CA ARG A 249 -4.60 12.93 14.96
C ARG A 249 -4.14 13.58 13.67
N ASP A 250 -3.45 14.72 13.77
CA ASP A 250 -2.62 15.21 12.68
C ASP A 250 -1.38 14.32 12.49
N TRP A 251 -0.61 14.60 11.46
CA TRP A 251 0.48 13.72 11.06
C TRP A 251 1.62 13.67 12.09
N GLU A 252 2.02 14.83 12.64
CA GLU A 252 3.09 14.92 13.63
C GLU A 252 2.70 14.19 14.93
N ALA A 253 1.51 14.43 15.45
CA ALA A 253 1.00 13.72 16.62
C ALA A 253 0.87 12.19 16.37
N SER A 254 0.70 11.77 15.13
CA SER A 254 0.66 10.34 14.74
C SER A 254 2.04 9.69 14.78
N LEU A 255 3.09 10.40 14.38
CA LEU A 255 4.47 9.97 14.54
C LEU A 255 4.80 9.80 16.03
N VAL A 256 4.55 10.84 16.83
CA VAL A 256 4.78 10.84 18.29
C VAL A 256 4.03 9.70 18.97
N TYR A 257 2.75 9.49 18.63
CA TYR A 257 1.97 8.38 19.19
C TYR A 257 2.63 7.03 18.92
N SER A 258 3.07 6.80 17.69
CA SER A 258 3.64 5.51 17.29
C SER A 258 4.99 5.25 17.95
N GLU A 259 5.84 6.27 18.07
CA GLU A 259 7.16 6.18 18.73
C GLU A 259 7.06 5.95 20.24
N HIS A 260 5.97 6.41 20.88
CA HIS A 260 5.73 6.20 22.31
C HIS A 260 4.81 5.03 22.62
N LEU A 261 4.41 4.25 21.61
CA LEU A 261 3.53 3.10 21.81
C LEU A 261 4.28 1.98 22.54
N GLU A 262 3.78 1.63 23.71
CA GLU A 262 4.18 0.44 24.45
C GLU A 262 3.07 -0.60 24.38
N LEU A 263 3.29 -1.70 23.67
CA LEU A 263 2.29 -2.75 23.48
C LEU A 263 2.95 -4.12 23.44
N ALA A 264 2.38 -5.08 24.15
CA ALA A 264 2.86 -6.47 24.22
C ALA A 264 4.33 -6.60 24.63
N GLY A 265 4.81 -5.69 25.49
CA GLY A 265 6.22 -5.68 25.95
C GLY A 265 7.23 -5.18 24.92
N HIS A 266 6.76 -4.57 23.85
CA HIS A 266 7.58 -3.92 22.81
C HIS A 266 7.42 -2.42 22.84
N SER A 267 8.53 -1.69 22.59
CA SER A 267 8.62 -0.23 22.50
C SER A 267 9.29 0.24 21.20
N ASP A 268 9.47 -0.67 20.23
CA ASP A 268 10.03 -0.38 18.90
C ASP A 268 8.93 -0.27 17.82
N TRP A 269 7.78 0.24 18.23
CA TRP A 269 6.67 0.56 17.33
C TRP A 269 6.94 1.84 16.57
N ARG A 270 6.39 1.94 15.37
CA ARG A 270 6.48 3.12 14.50
C ARG A 270 5.23 3.29 13.67
N LEU A 271 5.06 4.45 13.07
CA LEU A 271 4.05 4.67 12.05
C LEU A 271 4.47 3.91 10.77
N PRO A 272 3.59 3.08 10.17
CA PRO A 272 3.94 2.34 8.95
C PRO A 272 4.17 3.30 7.78
N ASN A 273 5.09 2.95 6.88
CA ASN A 273 5.17 3.64 5.60
C ASN A 273 3.99 3.26 4.66
N ALA A 274 3.88 3.95 3.53
CA ALA A 274 2.76 3.79 2.60
C ALA A 274 2.62 2.35 2.08
N LYS A 275 3.73 1.68 1.79
CA LYS A 275 3.71 0.30 1.26
C LYS A 275 3.39 -0.72 2.34
N GLU A 276 3.88 -0.52 3.55
CA GLU A 276 3.55 -1.37 4.69
C GLU A 276 2.06 -1.30 5.01
N LEU A 277 1.49 -0.10 5.16
CA LEU A 277 0.09 0.03 5.49
C LEU A 277 -0.82 -0.49 4.36
N GLN A 278 -0.45 -0.28 3.09
CA GLN A 278 -1.17 -0.83 1.95
C GLN A 278 -1.13 -2.37 1.94
N SER A 279 -0.06 -2.99 2.47
CA SER A 279 0.09 -4.45 2.48
C SER A 279 -1.01 -5.17 3.25
N ILE A 280 -1.63 -4.54 4.25
CA ILE A 280 -2.71 -5.14 5.06
C ILE A 280 -4.12 -4.82 4.56
N VAL A 281 -4.26 -4.08 3.45
CA VAL A 281 -5.58 -3.86 2.82
C VAL A 281 -6.13 -5.18 2.30
N ASP A 282 -7.40 -5.44 2.63
CA ASP A 282 -8.18 -6.56 2.10
C ASP A 282 -9.18 -6.02 1.06
N TYR A 283 -8.82 -6.12 -0.20
CA TYR A 283 -9.62 -5.64 -1.32
C TYR A 283 -10.89 -6.46 -1.60
N SER A 284 -11.11 -7.56 -0.87
CA SER A 284 -12.35 -8.33 -0.91
C SER A 284 -13.44 -7.77 0.01
N ARG A 285 -13.17 -6.67 0.72
CA ARG A 285 -14.06 -6.10 1.74
C ARG A 285 -14.31 -4.61 1.51
N SER A 286 -15.51 -4.16 1.87
CA SER A 286 -15.86 -2.74 1.85
C SER A 286 -17.08 -2.44 2.73
N PRO A 287 -17.29 -1.18 3.14
CA PRO A 287 -18.52 -0.76 3.81
C PRO A 287 -19.79 -1.11 3.01
N GLN A 288 -19.75 -1.01 1.68
CA GLN A 288 -20.92 -1.26 0.82
C GLN A 288 -21.34 -2.72 0.78
N THR A 289 -20.42 -3.67 0.72
CA THR A 289 -20.73 -5.07 0.39
C THR A 289 -20.55 -6.02 1.55
N THR A 290 -19.66 -5.72 2.48
CA THR A 290 -19.38 -6.59 3.64
C THR A 290 -19.71 -5.91 4.97
N ASN A 291 -20.23 -4.67 4.95
CA ASN A 291 -20.47 -3.85 6.14
C ASN A 291 -19.24 -3.81 7.08
N SER A 292 -18.06 -3.63 6.50
CA SER A 292 -16.80 -3.73 7.23
C SER A 292 -15.71 -2.88 6.59
N PRO A 293 -14.63 -2.55 7.32
CA PRO A 293 -13.46 -1.92 6.73
C PRO A 293 -12.77 -2.86 5.73
N ALA A 294 -12.01 -2.28 4.80
CA ALA A 294 -11.18 -3.00 3.82
C ALA A 294 -9.90 -3.57 4.47
N ILE A 295 -10.06 -4.39 5.50
CA ILE A 295 -8.97 -5.06 6.23
C ILE A 295 -9.45 -6.43 6.74
N ASN A 296 -8.52 -7.35 6.94
CA ASN A 296 -8.84 -8.68 7.50
C ASN A 296 -9.55 -8.55 8.86
N PRO A 297 -10.64 -9.31 9.13
CA PRO A 297 -11.40 -9.23 10.38
C PRO A 297 -10.61 -9.60 11.64
N ILE A 298 -9.40 -10.12 11.52
CA ILE A 298 -8.48 -10.29 12.67
C ILE A 298 -8.13 -8.96 13.34
N PHE A 299 -8.17 -7.85 12.57
CA PHE A 299 -7.97 -6.49 13.06
C PHE A 299 -9.27 -5.86 13.54
N SER A 300 -9.20 -5.11 14.62
CA SER A 300 -10.30 -4.25 15.08
C SER A 300 -10.08 -2.84 14.53
N THR A 301 -11.12 -2.26 13.94
CA THR A 301 -11.08 -0.91 13.36
C THR A 301 -12.28 -0.12 13.84
N THR A 302 -12.04 1.07 14.35
CA THR A 302 -13.08 1.97 14.86
C THR A 302 -14.02 2.38 13.73
N GLU A 303 -15.33 2.17 13.94
CA GLU A 303 -16.35 2.71 13.05
C GLU A 303 -16.53 4.21 13.29
N ILE A 304 -16.67 4.97 12.21
CA ILE A 304 -16.92 6.41 12.25
C ILE A 304 -18.21 6.76 11.51
N LYS A 305 -18.66 7.98 11.70
CA LYS A 305 -19.69 8.57 10.84
C LYS A 305 -19.04 9.25 9.64
N ASP A 306 -19.70 9.16 8.50
CA ASP A 306 -19.30 9.91 7.32
C ASP A 306 -19.47 11.44 7.55
N PRO A 307 -18.99 12.27 6.61
CA PRO A 307 -19.14 13.72 6.71
C PRO A 307 -20.56 14.25 6.82
N GLU A 308 -21.59 13.47 6.46
CA GLU A 308 -23.01 13.81 6.55
C GLU A 308 -23.71 13.20 7.79
N GLY A 309 -22.95 12.47 8.63
CA GLY A 309 -23.41 11.90 9.89
C GLY A 309 -23.96 10.48 9.82
N LYS A 310 -23.87 9.80 8.67
CA LYS A 310 -24.27 8.41 8.50
C LYS A 310 -23.21 7.47 9.09
N SER A 311 -23.64 6.49 9.89
CA SER A 311 -22.80 5.42 10.46
C SER A 311 -22.43 4.36 9.42
N GLY A 312 -21.51 3.46 9.78
CA GLY A 312 -21.04 2.37 8.92
C GLY A 312 -19.87 2.76 8.04
N GLN A 313 -19.18 3.85 8.37
CA GLN A 313 -17.95 4.26 7.68
C GLN A 313 -16.72 3.97 8.53
N TYR A 314 -15.56 3.88 7.91
CA TYR A 314 -14.27 3.63 8.57
C TYR A 314 -13.25 4.69 8.20
N PRO A 315 -12.28 4.95 9.10
CA PRO A 315 -11.36 6.07 8.95
C PRO A 315 -10.28 5.83 7.88
N PHE A 316 -9.64 6.93 7.51
CA PHE A 316 -8.34 6.94 6.85
C PHE A 316 -7.26 6.77 7.91
N PHE A 317 -6.19 6.07 7.55
CA PHE A 317 -5.05 5.84 8.41
C PHE A 317 -3.81 6.51 7.84
N TRP A 318 -3.11 7.26 8.68
CA TRP A 318 -1.84 7.88 8.32
C TRP A 318 -0.75 6.85 8.03
N THR A 319 0.13 7.23 7.13
CA THR A 319 1.45 6.62 6.97
C THR A 319 2.54 7.62 7.34
N SER A 320 3.75 7.13 7.59
CA SER A 320 4.92 7.98 7.83
C SER A 320 5.46 8.68 6.57
N THR A 321 4.88 8.38 5.40
CA THR A 321 5.36 8.81 4.08
C THR A 321 4.80 10.18 3.70
N THR A 322 5.68 11.14 3.41
CA THR A 322 5.31 12.41 2.79
C THR A 322 4.92 12.20 1.33
N HIS A 323 3.87 12.89 0.87
CA HIS A 323 3.45 12.90 -0.52
C HIS A 323 3.73 14.26 -1.13
N LEU A 324 4.71 14.36 -2.00
CA LEU A 324 5.12 15.61 -2.62
C LEU A 324 4.14 16.00 -3.74
N ASP A 325 3.14 16.82 -3.40
CA ASP A 325 2.07 17.22 -4.32
C ASP A 325 1.64 18.67 -4.12
N GLY A 326 1.37 19.34 -5.25
CA GLY A 326 0.80 20.69 -5.28
C GLY A 326 1.79 21.81 -5.01
N VAL A 327 1.25 22.99 -4.64
CA VAL A 327 2.00 24.25 -4.48
C VAL A 327 2.95 24.19 -3.28
N ASN A 328 2.52 23.51 -2.20
CA ASN A 328 3.34 23.25 -1.01
C ASN A 328 3.62 21.74 -0.94
N PRO A 329 4.59 21.23 -1.68
CA PRO A 329 4.74 19.78 -1.89
C PRO A 329 4.99 19.02 -0.59
N ASN A 330 5.62 19.65 0.41
CA ASN A 330 5.96 19.01 1.68
C ASN A 330 4.79 18.91 2.67
N SER A 331 3.65 19.57 2.36
CA SER A 331 2.54 19.73 3.32
C SER A 331 1.55 18.55 3.37
N GLY A 332 1.70 17.57 2.48
CA GLY A 332 0.85 16.39 2.42
C GLY A 332 1.54 15.13 2.92
N ALA A 333 0.79 14.24 3.56
CA ALA A 333 1.23 12.89 3.86
C ALA A 333 0.24 11.85 3.32
N VAL A 334 0.77 10.68 3.01
CA VAL A 334 -0.01 9.57 2.47
C VAL A 334 -0.93 8.99 3.55
N TYR A 335 -2.16 8.66 3.16
CA TYR A 335 -3.06 7.82 3.93
C TYR A 335 -3.60 6.66 3.10
N ILE A 336 -4.03 5.61 3.80
CA ILE A 336 -4.81 4.49 3.25
C ILE A 336 -6.23 4.58 3.81
N ALA A 337 -7.23 4.49 2.94
CA ALA A 337 -8.63 4.48 3.32
C ALA A 337 -9.09 3.05 3.59
N PHE A 338 -9.34 2.69 4.84
CA PHE A 338 -10.00 1.41 5.15
C PHE A 338 -11.53 1.50 5.03
N GLY A 339 -12.09 2.70 5.07
CA GLY A 339 -13.46 3.01 4.63
C GLY A 339 -13.50 3.38 3.14
N GLU A 340 -14.65 3.83 2.69
CA GLU A 340 -14.84 4.34 1.33
C GLU A 340 -13.97 5.57 1.07
N GLY A 341 -13.40 5.66 -0.12
CA GLY A 341 -12.77 6.87 -0.62
C GLY A 341 -13.80 7.88 -1.09
N GLN A 342 -14.51 8.50 -0.15
CA GLN A 342 -15.68 9.33 -0.44
C GLN A 342 -15.33 10.68 -1.06
N GLY A 343 -16.27 11.19 -1.86
CA GLY A 343 -16.27 12.54 -2.39
C GLY A 343 -17.69 13.07 -2.62
N LYS A 344 -17.83 14.39 -2.70
CA LYS A 344 -19.13 15.03 -2.93
C LYS A 344 -19.23 15.56 -4.35
N MET A 345 -19.87 14.80 -5.22
CA MET A 345 -20.12 15.16 -6.61
C MET A 345 -21.58 15.57 -6.79
N ARG A 346 -21.82 16.71 -7.46
CA ARG A 346 -23.19 17.22 -7.71
C ARG A 346 -24.05 17.26 -6.45
N ASN A 347 -23.46 17.69 -5.34
CA ASN A 347 -24.09 17.78 -4.01
C ASN A 347 -24.50 16.42 -3.38
N GLN A 348 -24.02 15.29 -3.89
CA GLN A 348 -24.24 13.95 -3.36
C GLN A 348 -22.91 13.37 -2.86
N LEU A 349 -22.89 12.94 -1.58
CA LEU A 349 -21.77 12.19 -1.03
C LEU A 349 -21.82 10.75 -1.52
N MET A 350 -20.72 10.25 -2.03
CA MET A 350 -20.62 8.89 -2.58
C MET A 350 -19.19 8.39 -2.52
N ASP A 351 -18.99 7.08 -2.64
CA ASP A 351 -17.68 6.51 -2.86
C ASP A 351 -17.19 6.89 -4.28
N VAL A 352 -16.02 7.51 -4.36
CA VAL A 352 -15.43 7.95 -5.65
C VAL A 352 -14.11 7.25 -5.97
N HIS A 353 -13.49 6.57 -4.97
CA HIS A 353 -12.18 5.95 -5.15
C HIS A 353 -12.10 4.48 -4.73
N GLY A 354 -13.11 3.97 -4.01
CA GLY A 354 -13.13 2.62 -3.44
C GLY A 354 -12.43 2.53 -2.08
N ALA A 355 -12.93 1.64 -1.21
CA ALA A 355 -12.26 1.27 0.04
C ALA A 355 -10.96 0.53 -0.28
N GLY A 356 -9.84 0.96 0.31
CA GLY A 356 -8.49 0.51 -0.02
C GLY A 356 -7.72 1.48 -0.93
N CYS A 357 -8.32 2.60 -1.33
CA CYS A 357 -7.60 3.64 -2.07
C CYS A 357 -6.50 4.28 -1.20
N GLN A 358 -5.46 4.78 -1.87
CA GLN A 358 -4.38 5.54 -1.25
C GLN A 358 -4.36 6.95 -1.82
N ARG A 359 -4.34 7.93 -0.93
CA ARG A 359 -4.31 9.35 -1.27
C ARG A 359 -3.48 10.13 -0.25
N SER A 360 -3.65 11.44 -0.16
CA SER A 360 -2.95 12.30 0.78
C SER A 360 -3.85 13.38 1.35
N ASP A 361 -3.61 13.71 2.61
CA ASP A 361 -4.21 14.84 3.32
C ASP A 361 -3.13 15.82 3.79
N PRO A 362 -3.50 17.08 4.10
CA PRO A 362 -2.59 18.00 4.78
C PRO A 362 -2.12 17.44 6.12
N LYS A 363 -0.81 17.52 6.37
CA LYS A 363 -0.16 17.01 7.59
C LYS A 363 -0.65 17.70 8.86
N SER A 364 -1.02 18.98 8.77
CA SER A 364 -1.34 19.82 9.93
C SER A 364 -2.36 20.90 9.58
N GLY A 365 -2.77 21.64 10.59
CA GLY A 365 -3.67 22.78 10.50
C GLY A 365 -5.03 22.51 11.13
N ASN A 366 -5.83 23.55 11.27
CA ASN A 366 -7.17 23.41 11.78
C ASN A 366 -8.08 22.82 10.69
N LYS A 367 -8.58 21.59 10.92
CA LYS A 367 -9.46 20.90 9.97
C LYS A 367 -10.67 21.73 9.52
N ASN A 368 -11.16 22.67 10.36
CA ASN A 368 -12.28 23.54 10.04
C ASN A 368 -11.92 24.69 9.09
N GLN A 369 -10.62 24.93 8.86
CA GLN A 369 -10.11 25.93 7.91
C GLN A 369 -9.87 25.34 6.52
N TYR A 370 -9.85 24.02 6.39
CA TYR A 370 -9.78 23.33 5.10
C TYR A 370 -11.19 23.11 4.52
N PRO A 371 -11.36 23.21 3.20
CA PRO A 371 -12.59 22.76 2.57
C PRO A 371 -12.80 21.27 2.88
N LYS A 372 -14.00 20.95 3.38
CA LYS A 372 -14.40 19.57 3.72
C LYS A 372 -14.35 18.65 2.50
N TYR A 373 -14.62 19.22 1.34
CA TYR A 373 -14.57 18.57 0.04
C TYR A 373 -13.59 19.29 -0.87
N PHE A 374 -12.70 18.57 -1.52
CA PHE A 374 -11.59 19.16 -2.26
C PHE A 374 -11.39 18.50 -3.63
N GLY A 375 -10.91 19.32 -4.60
CA GLY A 375 -10.61 18.84 -5.95
C GLY A 375 -11.83 18.57 -6.83
N PRO A 376 -11.63 18.08 -8.06
CA PRO A 376 -12.69 17.90 -9.05
C PRO A 376 -13.75 16.87 -8.68
N GLN A 377 -13.40 15.89 -7.85
CA GLN A 377 -14.31 14.84 -7.36
C GLN A 377 -14.90 15.17 -5.99
N GLY A 378 -14.54 16.34 -5.41
CA GLY A 378 -15.01 16.75 -4.09
C GLY A 378 -14.53 15.79 -3.00
N ASP A 379 -13.30 15.32 -3.07
CA ASP A 379 -12.73 14.34 -2.15
C ASP A 379 -12.89 14.79 -0.70
N VAL A 380 -13.35 13.87 0.14
CA VAL A 380 -13.42 14.10 1.58
C VAL A 380 -12.03 14.30 2.14
N ARG A 381 -11.87 15.32 2.97
CA ARG A 381 -10.64 15.65 3.66
C ARG A 381 -10.89 15.63 5.16
N TYR A 382 -10.16 14.76 5.85
CA TYR A 382 -10.27 14.67 7.31
C TYR A 382 -9.21 15.52 8.03
N VAL A 383 -7.99 15.62 7.49
CA VAL A 383 -6.81 16.30 8.07
C VAL A 383 -6.30 15.59 9.33
N TYR A 384 -7.20 15.05 10.15
CA TYR A 384 -6.90 14.20 11.30
C TYR A 384 -7.31 12.77 10.94
N ASN A 385 -6.33 11.88 10.87
CA ASN A 385 -6.52 10.48 10.52
C ASN A 385 -6.11 9.57 11.68
N TYR A 386 -6.45 8.30 11.58
CA TYR A 386 -6.18 7.29 12.60
C TYR A 386 -4.79 6.69 12.43
N VAL A 387 -4.36 5.95 13.43
CA VAL A 387 -3.03 5.31 13.45
C VAL A 387 -3.18 3.81 13.72
N ARG A 388 -2.33 3.02 13.10
CA ARG A 388 -2.08 1.62 13.43
C ARG A 388 -0.57 1.40 13.45
N GLY A 389 -0.02 1.16 14.64
CA GLY A 389 1.40 0.93 14.82
C GLY A 389 1.88 -0.35 14.14
N VAL A 390 3.10 -0.32 13.65
CA VAL A 390 3.82 -1.46 13.06
C VAL A 390 5.20 -1.58 13.66
N ARG A 391 5.74 -2.80 13.69
CA ARG A 391 7.13 -3.10 14.02
C ARG A 391 7.63 -4.29 13.19
N THR A 392 8.94 -4.42 13.06
CA THR A 392 9.55 -5.59 12.40
C THR A 392 9.69 -6.74 13.38
N ILE A 393 9.29 -7.94 12.98
CA ILE A 393 9.51 -9.17 13.76
C ILE A 393 11.01 -9.50 13.68
N LYS A 394 11.67 -9.61 14.83
CA LYS A 394 13.04 -10.13 14.89
C LYS A 394 12.96 -11.65 14.76
N MET A 395 13.29 -12.18 13.59
CA MET A 395 13.33 -13.62 13.31
C MET A 395 14.67 -14.25 13.68
#